data_e7e746f1a992b853625152183eca8eda
#
_entry.id   e7e746f1a992b853625152183eca8eda
#
_cell.length_a   1.000
_cell.length_b   1.000
_cell.length_c   1.000
_cell.angle_alpha   90.00
_cell.angle_beta   90.00
_cell.angle_gamma   90.00
#
_symmetry.space_group_name_H-M   'P 1'
#
loop_
_entity.id
_entity.type
_entity.pdbx_description
1 polymer ?
#
loop_
_entity_poly.entity_id
_entity_poly.type
_entity_poly.pdbx_seq_one_letter_code
_entity_poly.pdbx_strand_id
1 'polypeptide(L)'
;MPNNYIFKNFKNNKAYKLQLLEVVKKMCNMEIGGYKFYDGSGTHYMQNPNEIVNLIFHLKNFEKKRKIKLENFLEIGFAAGINNSFLNKFFNFKKIIAVDYVSPGGINKETFFSNLRFKNLTLICADSTKKETIKNVSVLGPYDFIFIDGGHSYE
;
A
#
# COMPACT_ATOMS: atom_id res chain seq x y z
N MET A 1 -8.34 -12.27 -10.98
CA MET A 1 -7.73 -10.94 -10.69
C MET A 1 -8.77 -9.87 -11.00
N PRO A 2 -8.89 -8.81 -10.19
CA PRO A 2 -9.74 -7.69 -10.54
C PRO A 2 -9.29 -7.14 -11.89
N ASN A 3 -10.26 -6.78 -12.73
CA ASN A 3 -10.03 -6.32 -14.08
C ASN A 3 -9.07 -5.11 -14.07
N ASN A 4 -7.92 -5.21 -14.75
CA ASN A 4 -6.90 -4.13 -14.84
C ASN A 4 -7.47 -2.78 -15.31
N TYR A 5 -8.64 -2.81 -15.93
CA TYR A 5 -9.36 -1.61 -16.37
C TYR A 5 -9.70 -0.67 -15.21
N ILE A 6 -10.11 -1.20 -14.05
CA ILE A 6 -10.55 -0.37 -12.91
C ILE A 6 -9.39 0.43 -12.30
N PHE A 7 -8.16 -0.09 -12.38
CA PHE A 7 -6.98 0.59 -11.85
C PHE A 7 -6.43 1.65 -12.81
N LYS A 8 -6.55 1.41 -14.13
CA LYS A 8 -5.96 2.29 -15.13
C LYS A 8 -6.85 3.49 -15.50
N ASN A 9 -8.16 3.36 -15.32
CA ASN A 9 -9.14 4.33 -15.80
C ASN A 9 -9.98 4.89 -14.65
N PHE A 10 -9.31 5.50 -13.68
CA PHE A 10 -9.98 6.12 -12.53
C PHE A 10 -11.05 7.14 -13.00
N LYS A 11 -12.27 6.98 -12.51
CA LYS A 11 -13.39 7.87 -12.76
C LYS A 11 -13.93 8.39 -11.44
N ASN A 12 -14.00 9.71 -11.29
CA ASN A 12 -14.57 10.32 -10.10
C ASN A 12 -16.10 10.42 -10.20
N ASN A 13 -16.77 9.28 -10.11
CA ASN A 13 -18.23 9.22 -10.09
C ASN A 13 -18.73 8.07 -9.19
N LYS A 14 -20.03 8.14 -8.84
CA LYS A 14 -20.68 7.18 -7.92
C LYS A 14 -20.64 5.74 -8.46
N ALA A 15 -20.87 5.55 -9.75
CA ALA A 15 -20.89 4.22 -10.35
C ALA A 15 -19.51 3.53 -10.26
N TYR A 16 -18.45 4.25 -10.59
CA TYR A 16 -17.09 3.74 -10.47
C TYR A 16 -16.73 3.45 -9.00
N LYS A 17 -17.15 4.33 -8.07
CA LYS A 17 -16.92 4.11 -6.63
C LYS A 17 -17.56 2.81 -6.14
N LEU A 18 -18.79 2.52 -6.56
CA LEU A 18 -19.47 1.27 -6.22
C LEU A 18 -18.77 0.06 -6.83
N GLN A 19 -18.34 0.15 -8.10
CA GLN A 19 -17.58 -0.93 -8.73
C GLN A 19 -16.26 -1.20 -7.99
N LEU A 20 -15.53 -0.16 -7.63
CA LEU A 20 -14.28 -0.30 -6.86
C LEU A 20 -14.54 -0.91 -5.48
N LEU A 21 -15.61 -0.49 -4.82
CA LEU A 21 -16.01 -1.06 -3.53
C LEU A 21 -16.26 -2.56 -3.61
N GLU A 22 -16.97 -3.03 -4.64
CA GLU A 22 -17.21 -4.47 -4.84
C GLU A 22 -15.90 -5.25 -5.13
N VAL A 23 -14.98 -4.66 -5.87
CA VAL A 23 -13.64 -5.25 -6.08
C VAL A 23 -12.89 -5.38 -4.76
N VAL A 24 -12.88 -4.32 -3.95
CA VAL A 24 -12.16 -4.34 -2.66
C VAL A 24 -12.80 -5.29 -1.66
N LYS A 25 -14.15 -5.36 -1.60
CA LYS A 25 -14.85 -6.36 -0.77
C LYS A 25 -14.43 -7.79 -1.12
N LYS A 26 -14.32 -8.11 -2.41
CA LYS A 26 -13.83 -9.42 -2.87
C LYS A 26 -12.38 -9.67 -2.43
N MET A 27 -11.53 -8.65 -2.48
CA MET A 27 -10.15 -8.75 -2.01
C MET A 27 -10.06 -8.97 -0.49
N CYS A 28 -11.01 -8.43 0.27
CA CYS A 28 -11.09 -8.58 1.72
C CYS A 28 -11.77 -9.88 2.16
N ASN A 29 -12.41 -10.61 1.26
CA ASN A 29 -13.10 -11.85 1.59
C ASN A 29 -12.10 -13.00 1.73
N MET A 30 -12.09 -13.67 2.90
CA MET A 30 -11.18 -14.77 3.21
C MET A 30 -11.42 -16.00 2.32
N GLU A 31 -12.68 -16.25 1.90
CA GLU A 31 -13.03 -17.43 1.09
C GLU A 31 -12.67 -17.23 -0.39
N ILE A 32 -12.85 -16.02 -0.89
CA ILE A 32 -12.57 -15.69 -2.29
C ILE A 32 -11.09 -15.35 -2.47
N GLY A 33 -10.49 -14.61 -1.52
CA GLY A 33 -9.08 -14.29 -1.43
C GLY A 33 -8.40 -13.86 -2.74
N GLY A 34 -7.12 -14.07 -2.82
CA GLY A 34 -6.45 -14.12 -4.12
C GLY A 34 -5.78 -12.83 -4.58
N TYR A 35 -5.62 -11.85 -3.73
CA TYR A 35 -4.65 -10.79 -4.02
C TYR A 35 -3.24 -11.33 -3.73
N LYS A 36 -2.36 -11.30 -4.73
CA LYS A 36 -0.99 -11.75 -4.55
C LYS A 36 -0.16 -10.68 -3.85
N PHE A 37 0.52 -11.09 -2.81
CA PHE A 37 1.56 -10.30 -2.16
C PHE A 37 2.78 -10.08 -3.06
N TYR A 38 3.67 -9.22 -2.63
CA TYR A 38 4.99 -9.09 -3.24
C TYR A 38 5.82 -10.38 -3.14
N ASP A 39 5.60 -11.19 -2.11
CA ASP A 39 6.25 -12.50 -1.92
C ASP A 39 5.67 -13.61 -2.80
N GLY A 40 4.66 -13.32 -3.60
CA GLY A 40 4.00 -14.30 -4.46
C GLY A 40 2.91 -15.13 -3.78
N SER A 41 2.78 -15.07 -2.44
CA SER A 41 1.69 -15.72 -1.72
C SER A 41 0.35 -15.03 -1.97
N GLY A 42 -0.75 -15.74 -1.72
CA GLY A 42 -2.10 -15.19 -1.84
C GLY A 42 -2.79 -15.10 -0.49
N THR A 43 -3.45 -13.98 -0.20
CA THR A 43 -4.32 -13.84 0.96
C THR A 43 -5.37 -12.75 0.72
N HIS A 44 -6.17 -12.50 1.73
CA HIS A 44 -7.16 -11.42 1.70
C HIS A 44 -6.53 -10.07 2.08
N TYR A 45 -7.19 -9.00 1.64
CA TYR A 45 -6.81 -7.64 1.97
C TYR A 45 -7.42 -7.24 3.31
N MET A 46 -6.60 -6.86 4.29
CA MET A 46 -7.02 -6.63 5.68
C MET A 46 -7.59 -5.23 5.95
N GLN A 47 -7.72 -4.38 4.94
CA GLN A 47 -8.28 -3.04 5.09
C GLN A 47 -9.81 -3.03 5.08
N ASN A 48 -10.42 -2.04 5.73
CA ASN A 48 -11.85 -1.80 5.60
C ASN A 48 -12.18 -1.33 4.17
N PRO A 49 -13.07 -2.04 3.43
CA PRO A 49 -13.35 -1.72 2.03
C PRO A 49 -13.85 -0.29 1.81
N ASN A 50 -14.70 0.23 2.70
CA ASN A 50 -15.22 1.58 2.55
C ASN A 50 -14.15 2.63 2.81
N GLU A 51 -13.30 2.41 3.80
CA GLU A 51 -12.24 3.36 4.19
C GLU A 51 -11.20 3.48 3.11
N ILE A 52 -10.69 2.35 2.60
CA ILE A 52 -9.65 2.38 1.57
C ILE A 52 -10.16 2.94 0.23
N VAL A 53 -11.42 2.65 -0.14
CA VAL A 53 -12.03 3.25 -1.33
C VAL A 53 -12.21 4.75 -1.16
N ASN A 54 -12.68 5.20 0.02
CA ASN A 54 -12.79 6.63 0.32
C ASN A 54 -11.43 7.33 0.30
N LEU A 55 -10.39 6.70 0.86
CA LEU A 55 -9.02 7.22 0.83
C LEU A 55 -8.55 7.46 -0.61
N ILE A 56 -8.72 6.47 -1.50
CA ILE A 56 -8.33 6.60 -2.92
C ILE A 56 -9.04 7.79 -3.57
N PHE A 57 -10.36 7.92 -3.37
CA PHE A 57 -11.13 9.04 -3.91
C PHE A 57 -10.68 10.39 -3.34
N HIS A 58 -10.41 10.44 -2.04
CA HIS A 58 -9.90 11.63 -1.37
C HIS A 58 -8.54 12.06 -1.95
N LEU A 59 -7.60 11.14 -2.05
CA LEU A 59 -6.26 11.41 -2.57
C LEU A 59 -6.29 11.81 -4.06
N LYS A 60 -7.14 11.16 -4.89
CA LYS A 60 -7.33 11.55 -6.29
C LYS A 60 -7.95 12.94 -6.45
N ASN A 61 -8.88 13.30 -5.59
CA ASN A 61 -9.44 14.64 -5.55
C ASN A 61 -8.40 15.67 -5.08
N PHE A 62 -7.56 15.30 -4.11
CA PHE A 62 -6.46 16.14 -3.65
C PHE A 62 -5.45 16.41 -4.78
N GLU A 63 -4.98 15.37 -5.50
CA GLU A 63 -4.13 15.53 -6.68
C GLU A 63 -4.74 16.52 -7.69
N LYS A 64 -6.03 16.32 -8.01
CA LYS A 64 -6.74 17.19 -8.97
C LYS A 64 -6.85 18.63 -8.47
N LYS A 65 -7.27 18.83 -7.23
CA LYS A 65 -7.47 20.17 -6.64
C LYS A 65 -6.15 20.94 -6.53
N ARG A 66 -5.09 20.25 -6.13
CA ARG A 66 -3.76 20.86 -5.96
C ARG A 66 -2.94 20.91 -7.25
N LYS A 67 -3.40 20.27 -8.32
CA LYS A 67 -2.67 20.13 -9.60
C LYS A 67 -1.28 19.50 -9.41
N ILE A 68 -1.17 18.52 -8.52
CA ILE A 68 0.05 17.76 -8.22
C ILE A 68 -0.18 16.28 -8.48
N LYS A 69 0.90 15.50 -8.46
CA LYS A 69 0.87 14.04 -8.40
C LYS A 69 1.53 13.60 -7.10
N LEU A 70 0.99 12.56 -6.49
CA LEU A 70 1.62 11.90 -5.36
C LEU A 70 2.65 10.92 -5.93
N GLU A 71 3.93 11.25 -5.83
CA GLU A 71 5.02 10.50 -6.45
C GLU A 71 5.89 9.76 -5.44
N ASN A 72 5.96 10.25 -4.20
CA ASN A 72 6.80 9.72 -3.14
C ASN A 72 5.93 9.22 -2.00
N PHE A 73 5.91 7.91 -1.79
CA PHE A 73 5.07 7.25 -0.81
C PHE A 73 5.91 6.64 0.31
N LEU A 74 5.50 6.86 1.55
CA LEU A 74 6.00 6.17 2.73
C LEU A 74 4.89 5.33 3.36
N GLU A 75 5.17 4.07 3.64
CA GLU A 75 4.30 3.18 4.40
C GLU A 75 5.00 2.68 5.66
N ILE A 76 4.35 2.84 6.80
CA ILE A 76 4.77 2.26 8.08
C ILE A 76 3.80 1.11 8.41
N GLY A 77 4.33 -0.11 8.52
CA GLY A 77 3.50 -1.32 8.61
C GLY A 77 3.23 -1.89 7.22
N PHE A 78 4.25 -2.49 6.63
CA PHE A 78 4.18 -3.01 5.26
C PHE A 78 3.55 -4.40 5.18
N ALA A 79 3.74 -5.22 6.23
CA ALA A 79 3.34 -6.63 6.26
C ALA A 79 3.76 -7.37 4.97
N ALA A 80 2.82 -7.91 4.22
CA ALA A 80 3.09 -8.56 2.93
C ALA A 80 2.92 -7.62 1.71
N GLY A 81 2.76 -6.33 1.92
CA GLY A 81 2.75 -5.29 0.88
C GLY A 81 1.49 -5.23 0.02
N ILE A 82 0.37 -5.80 0.47
CA ILE A 82 -0.89 -5.75 -0.30
C ILE A 82 -1.35 -4.32 -0.47
N ASN A 83 -1.42 -3.56 0.63
CA ASN A 83 -1.87 -2.18 0.61
C ASN A 83 -0.99 -1.32 -0.30
N ASN A 84 0.33 -1.47 -0.15
CA ASN A 84 1.31 -0.81 -0.99
C ASN A 84 1.10 -1.13 -2.48
N SER A 85 1.02 -2.42 -2.83
CA SER A 85 0.78 -2.88 -4.20
C SER A 85 -0.55 -2.38 -4.75
N PHE A 86 -1.60 -2.35 -3.94
CA PHE A 86 -2.92 -1.89 -4.33
C PHE A 86 -2.92 -0.38 -4.61
N LEU A 87 -2.41 0.43 -3.70
CA LEU A 87 -2.32 1.89 -3.86
C LEU A 87 -1.44 2.28 -5.05
N ASN A 88 -0.32 1.59 -5.26
CA ASN A 88 0.58 1.85 -6.38
C ASN A 88 -0.11 1.69 -7.75
N LYS A 89 -1.15 0.85 -7.85
CA LYS A 89 -1.93 0.73 -9.11
C LYS A 89 -2.73 1.97 -9.46
N PHE A 90 -3.10 2.78 -8.46
CA PHE A 90 -3.84 4.03 -8.67
C PHE A 90 -2.93 5.23 -8.87
N PHE A 91 -1.82 5.30 -8.13
CA PHE A 91 -0.99 6.49 -8.06
C PHE A 91 0.29 6.38 -8.89
N ASN A 92 0.75 5.15 -9.18
CA ASN A 92 1.97 4.89 -9.94
C ASN A 92 3.16 5.66 -9.36
N PHE A 93 3.42 5.47 -8.07
CA PHE A 93 4.46 6.17 -7.33
C PHE A 93 5.84 5.98 -7.99
N LYS A 94 6.65 7.02 -8.01
CA LYS A 94 8.05 6.98 -8.50
C LYS A 94 8.98 6.38 -7.46
N LYS A 95 8.72 6.68 -6.18
CA LYS A 95 9.48 6.20 -5.04
C LYS A 95 8.55 5.71 -3.95
N ILE A 96 8.81 4.52 -3.45
CA ILE A 96 8.10 3.91 -2.33
C ILE A 96 9.14 3.54 -1.29
N ILE A 97 8.97 4.03 -0.08
CA ILE A 97 9.70 3.58 1.10
C ILE A 97 8.70 2.88 2.00
N ALA A 98 9.03 1.68 2.43
CA ALA A 98 8.23 0.93 3.37
C ALA A 98 9.07 0.54 4.59
N VAL A 99 8.48 0.63 5.76
CA VAL A 99 9.12 0.24 7.03
C VAL A 99 8.28 -0.81 7.70
N ASP A 100 8.90 -1.91 8.09
CA ASP A 100 8.24 -2.94 8.88
C ASP A 100 9.24 -3.63 9.82
N TYR A 101 8.75 -3.98 10.99
CA TYR A 101 9.47 -4.84 11.91
C TYR A 101 9.22 -6.30 11.53
N VAL A 102 9.93 -6.78 10.54
CA VAL A 102 9.80 -8.17 10.07
C VAL A 102 10.22 -9.11 11.19
N SER A 103 9.25 -9.57 11.96
CA SER A 103 9.42 -10.59 13.01
C SER A 103 9.95 -11.91 12.43
N PRO A 104 10.72 -12.69 13.19
CA PRO A 104 11.20 -14.01 12.78
C PRO A 104 10.12 -15.04 12.40
N GLY A 105 8.85 -14.79 12.65
CA GLY A 105 7.71 -15.61 12.21
C GLY A 105 6.96 -15.06 11.00
N GLY A 106 7.40 -13.93 10.46
CA GLY A 106 6.78 -13.27 9.32
C GLY A 106 7.31 -13.78 7.97
N ILE A 107 7.09 -12.99 6.96
CA ILE A 107 7.44 -13.25 5.56
C ILE A 107 8.86 -13.80 5.43
N ASN A 108 9.03 -14.89 4.69
CA ASN A 108 10.36 -15.36 4.32
C ASN A 108 11.09 -14.26 3.54
N LYS A 109 12.09 -13.64 4.19
CA LYS A 109 12.83 -12.50 3.63
C LYS A 109 13.43 -12.80 2.25
N GLU A 110 13.95 -14.01 2.03
CA GLU A 110 14.58 -14.40 0.77
C GLU A 110 13.54 -14.49 -0.35
N THR A 111 12.40 -15.13 -0.09
CA THR A 111 11.29 -15.21 -1.05
C THR A 111 10.70 -13.83 -1.31
N PHE A 112 10.55 -13.00 -0.27
CA PHE A 112 10.08 -11.64 -0.39
C PHE A 112 10.98 -10.80 -1.30
N PHE A 113 12.29 -10.76 -1.02
CA PHE A 113 13.24 -9.98 -1.81
C PHE A 113 13.42 -10.53 -3.24
N SER A 114 13.37 -11.86 -3.44
CA SER A 114 13.47 -12.46 -4.77
C SER A 114 12.27 -12.15 -5.66
N ASN A 115 11.09 -11.93 -5.07
CA ASN A 115 9.84 -11.58 -5.77
C ASN A 115 9.61 -10.08 -5.91
N LEU A 116 10.46 -9.22 -5.33
CA LEU A 116 10.40 -7.77 -5.49
C LEU A 116 10.67 -7.36 -6.94
N ARG A 117 9.61 -7.35 -7.74
CA ARG A 117 9.63 -6.88 -9.13
C ARG A 117 9.50 -5.36 -9.27
N PHE A 118 9.35 -4.67 -8.17
CA PHE A 118 9.11 -3.23 -8.14
C PHE A 118 10.42 -2.49 -7.89
N LYS A 119 11.02 -1.97 -8.94
CA LYS A 119 12.29 -1.22 -8.89
C LYS A 119 12.22 0.06 -8.05
N ASN A 120 11.00 0.53 -7.73
CA ASN A 120 10.75 1.77 -7.02
C ASN A 120 10.47 1.57 -5.52
N LEU A 121 10.51 0.34 -5.01
CA LEU A 121 10.29 0.02 -3.59
C LEU A 121 11.61 -0.22 -2.86
N THR A 122 11.79 0.48 -1.74
CA THR A 122 12.83 0.21 -0.75
C THR A 122 12.15 -0.21 0.55
N LEU A 123 12.45 -1.43 1.01
CA LEU A 123 11.96 -1.94 2.30
C LEU A 123 13.03 -1.79 3.37
N ILE A 124 12.70 -1.14 4.46
CA ILE A 124 13.52 -0.97 5.65
C ILE A 124 12.97 -1.92 6.73
N CYS A 125 13.70 -3.00 7.00
CA CYS A 125 13.35 -3.98 8.04
C CYS A 125 13.85 -3.47 9.40
N ALA A 126 13.05 -2.66 10.08
CA ALA A 126 13.41 -2.04 11.34
C ALA A 126 12.17 -1.63 12.15
N ASP A 127 12.36 -1.45 13.45
CA ASP A 127 11.37 -0.88 14.34
C ASP A 127 11.18 0.61 14.02
N SER A 128 9.97 0.99 13.60
CA SER A 128 9.64 2.36 13.17
C SER A 128 9.72 3.39 14.31
N THR A 129 9.71 2.94 15.58
CA THR A 129 9.81 3.82 16.76
C THR A 129 11.25 4.22 17.12
N LYS A 130 12.24 3.54 16.56
CA LYS A 130 13.65 3.80 16.88
C LYS A 130 14.15 5.07 16.19
N LYS A 131 14.90 5.89 16.95
CA LYS A 131 15.46 7.16 16.46
C LYS A 131 16.30 6.99 15.19
N GLU A 132 17.06 5.90 15.09
CA GLU A 132 17.86 5.57 13.92
C GLU A 132 16.98 5.31 12.69
N THR A 133 15.91 4.53 12.84
CA THR A 133 14.95 4.27 11.77
C THR A 133 14.30 5.57 11.29
N ILE A 134 13.84 6.40 12.24
CA ILE A 134 13.24 7.70 11.93
C ILE A 134 14.23 8.56 11.13
N LYS A 135 15.50 8.64 11.56
CA LYS A 135 16.54 9.38 10.86
C LYS A 135 16.75 8.86 9.43
N ASN A 136 16.88 7.54 9.27
CA ASN A 136 17.10 6.90 7.98
C ASN A 136 15.93 7.14 7.03
N VAL A 137 14.70 7.05 7.52
CA VAL A 137 13.49 7.33 6.73
C VAL A 137 13.42 8.81 6.36
N SER A 138 13.74 9.71 7.30
CA SER A 138 13.66 11.17 7.06
C SER A 138 14.58 11.64 5.94
N VAL A 139 15.79 11.09 5.83
CA VAL A 139 16.72 11.47 4.76
C VAL A 139 16.31 10.97 3.38
N LEU A 140 15.40 10.00 3.31
CA LEU A 140 14.84 9.49 2.07
C LEU A 140 13.64 10.31 1.55
N GLY A 141 13.15 11.29 2.36
CA GLY A 141 12.09 12.19 1.94
C GLY A 141 12.51 13.16 0.81
N PRO A 142 11.68 14.14 0.45
CA PRO A 142 10.34 14.33 0.99
C PRO A 142 9.33 13.28 0.53
N TYR A 143 8.21 13.17 1.27
CA TYR A 143 7.09 12.29 0.95
C TYR A 143 5.84 13.10 0.64
N ASP A 144 5.13 12.73 -0.42
CA ASP A 144 3.85 13.34 -0.80
C ASP A 144 2.67 12.71 -0.07
N PHE A 145 2.83 11.42 0.30
CA PHE A 145 1.83 10.65 1.01
C PHE A 145 2.50 9.70 2.01
N ILE A 146 1.98 9.68 3.24
CA ILE A 146 2.42 8.79 4.31
C ILE A 146 1.20 8.00 4.79
N PHE A 147 1.32 6.68 4.81
CA PHE A 147 0.32 5.76 5.37
C PHE A 147 0.92 5.03 6.55
N ILE A 148 0.25 5.10 7.70
CA ILE A 148 0.71 4.49 8.95
C ILE A 148 -0.30 3.43 9.36
N ASP A 149 0.10 2.17 9.29
CA ASP A 149 -0.69 0.99 9.64
C ASP A 149 0.22 -0.06 10.28
N GLY A 150 1.01 0.39 11.26
CA GLY A 150 1.95 -0.45 12.01
C GLY A 150 1.33 -1.04 13.28
N GLY A 151 2.18 -1.57 14.15
CA GLY A 151 1.76 -2.05 15.47
C GLY A 151 1.08 -0.95 16.30
N HIS A 152 -0.03 -1.28 16.93
CA HIS A 152 -0.88 -0.35 17.67
C HIS A 152 -0.66 -0.42 19.19
N SER A 153 0.53 -0.81 19.64
CA SER A 153 0.89 -0.76 21.06
C SER A 153 1.22 0.68 21.47
N TYR A 154 0.50 1.17 22.45
CA TYR A 154 0.87 2.38 23.18
C TYR A 154 1.73 1.93 24.36
N GLU A 155 3.02 2.19 24.33
CA GLU A 155 3.91 2.14 25.46
C GLU A 155 4.31 3.55 25.88
#